data_3ac8020b2e75851542a85d671ba92abf
#
_entry.id   3ac8020b2e75851542a85d671ba92abf
#
_cell.length_a   1.000
_cell.length_b   1.000
_cell.length_c   1.000
_cell.angle_alpha   90.00
_cell.angle_beta   90.00
_cell.angle_gamma   90.00
#
_symmetry.space_group_name_H-M   'P 1'
#
loop_
_entity.id
_entity.type
_entity.pdbx_description
1 polymer ?
#
loop_
_entity_poly.entity_id
_entity_poly.type
_entity_poly.pdbx_seq_one_letter_code
_entity_poly.pdbx_strand_id
1 'polypeptide(L)'
;DLFLEPKAYFIHEWRTAGNPYATGPVLTIKDGRLTGVPGLNLPVPLRRWLRLEIVAELGAGAPKTWTVRLTPKGEATQEVKGLPFRSPKFDHLGWLGFISNANEATEFYVDEIDIRSAATKR
;
A
#
# COMPACT_ATOMS: atom_id res chain seq x y z
N ASP A 1 8.35 2.48 -6.56
CA ASP A 1 8.19 1.56 -7.69
C ASP A 1 8.47 0.14 -7.25
N LEU A 2 7.71 -0.80 -7.79
CA LEU A 2 7.82 -2.22 -7.48
C LEU A 2 8.12 -3.03 -8.74
N PHE A 3 8.87 -4.09 -8.56
CA PHE A 3 9.08 -5.12 -9.58
C PHE A 3 8.86 -6.48 -8.92
N LEU A 4 7.92 -7.25 -9.43
CA LEU A 4 7.44 -8.47 -8.78
C LEU A 4 7.84 -9.71 -9.59
N GLU A 5 8.55 -10.61 -8.94
CA GLU A 5 8.76 -11.95 -9.50
C GLU A 5 7.54 -12.84 -9.19
N PRO A 6 7.32 -13.91 -9.95
CA PRO A 6 6.27 -14.88 -9.63
C PRO A 6 6.41 -15.39 -8.20
N LYS A 7 5.28 -15.67 -7.56
CA LYS A 7 5.19 -16.14 -6.17
C LYS A 7 5.58 -15.11 -5.12
N ALA A 8 5.88 -13.88 -5.48
CA ALA A 8 6.06 -12.81 -4.51
C ALA A 8 4.79 -12.72 -3.65
N TYR A 9 5.00 -12.73 -2.35
CA TYR A 9 3.91 -12.66 -1.39
C TYR A 9 4.37 -11.80 -0.24
N PHE A 10 3.79 -10.60 -0.12
CA PHE A 10 4.12 -9.70 0.97
C PHE A 10 2.94 -8.81 1.32
N ILE A 11 3.03 -8.24 2.51
CA ILE A 11 2.10 -7.25 3.03
C ILE A 11 2.86 -5.93 3.13
N HIS A 12 2.22 -4.86 2.67
CA HIS A 12 2.67 -3.49 2.94
C HIS A 12 1.65 -2.83 3.85
N GLU A 13 2.11 -2.24 4.94
CA GLU A 13 1.21 -1.58 5.87
C GLU A 13 1.83 -0.35 6.53
N TRP A 14 0.95 0.56 6.92
CA TRP A 14 1.28 1.76 7.68
C TRP A 14 0.81 1.57 9.11
N ARG A 15 1.64 1.97 10.06
CA ARG A 15 1.35 1.84 11.49
C ARG A 15 1.54 3.17 12.22
N THR A 16 0.78 3.36 13.30
CA THR A 16 1.07 4.43 14.24
C THR A 16 2.36 4.13 14.99
N ALA A 17 2.96 5.17 15.59
CA ALA A 17 4.01 4.98 16.58
C ALA A 17 3.42 4.38 17.86
N GLY A 18 4.27 3.76 18.66
CA GLY A 18 3.88 3.24 19.97
C GLY A 18 3.60 1.75 20.00
N ASN A 19 3.21 1.29 21.18
CA ASN A 19 2.92 -0.11 21.44
C ASN A 19 1.75 -0.18 22.44
N PRO A 20 0.60 -0.76 22.06
CA PRO A 20 0.33 -1.33 20.73
C PRO A 20 0.17 -0.27 19.66
N TYR A 21 0.53 -0.63 18.43
CA TYR A 21 0.31 0.22 17.27
C TYR A 21 -1.06 -0.06 16.64
N ALA A 22 -1.58 0.92 15.91
CA ALA A 22 -2.75 0.74 15.06
C ALA A 22 -2.32 0.72 13.60
N THR A 23 -2.96 -0.10 12.78
CA THR A 23 -2.67 -0.23 11.36
C THR A 23 -3.70 0.54 10.54
N GLY A 24 -3.23 1.36 9.60
CA GLY A 24 -4.06 2.10 8.66
C GLY A 24 -4.15 1.41 7.31
N PRO A 25 -3.63 2.05 6.26
CA PRO A 25 -3.54 1.40 4.96
C PRO A 25 -2.77 0.08 5.06
N VAL A 26 -3.36 -0.97 4.49
CA VAL A 26 -2.76 -2.29 4.42
C VAL A 26 -3.12 -2.92 3.10
N LEU A 27 -2.15 -3.51 2.44
CA LEU A 27 -2.40 -4.25 1.20
C LEU A 27 -1.54 -5.50 1.17
N THR A 28 -2.00 -6.47 0.40
CA THR A 28 -1.32 -7.74 0.18
C THR A 28 -1.08 -7.91 -1.30
N ILE A 29 0.13 -8.29 -1.67
CA ILE A 29 0.42 -8.77 -3.03
C ILE A 29 0.71 -10.25 -2.92
N LYS A 30 -0.07 -11.03 -3.66
CA LYS A 30 0.03 -12.49 -3.71
C LYS A 30 -0.56 -12.99 -5.02
N ASP A 31 0.11 -13.94 -5.65
CA ASP A 31 -0.37 -14.59 -6.88
C ASP A 31 -0.74 -13.59 -7.99
N GLY A 32 0.04 -12.52 -8.13
CA GLY A 32 -0.20 -11.50 -9.14
C GLY A 32 -1.44 -10.65 -8.88
N ARG A 33 -1.88 -10.53 -7.65
CA ARG A 33 -3.03 -9.71 -7.30
C ARG A 33 -2.74 -8.81 -6.10
N LEU A 34 -3.35 -7.63 -6.15
CA LEU A 34 -3.33 -6.65 -5.08
C LEU A 34 -4.67 -6.74 -4.35
N THR A 35 -4.60 -7.16 -3.09
CA THR A 35 -5.75 -7.42 -2.23
C THR A 35 -5.48 -6.93 -0.81
N GLY A 36 -6.13 -7.49 0.19
CA GLY A 36 -5.80 -7.30 1.61
C GLY A 36 -6.79 -6.44 2.37
N VAL A 37 -7.75 -5.84 1.69
CA VAL A 37 -8.78 -5.02 2.32
C VAL A 37 -10.07 -5.14 1.50
N PRO A 38 -11.26 -5.08 2.14
CA PRO A 38 -12.52 -5.12 1.39
C PRO A 38 -12.56 -4.04 0.31
N GLY A 39 -12.96 -4.42 -0.90
CA GLY A 39 -13.04 -3.50 -2.04
C GLY A 39 -11.78 -3.43 -2.89
N LEU A 40 -10.71 -4.08 -2.48
CA LEU A 40 -9.45 -4.07 -3.24
C LEU A 40 -9.16 -5.45 -3.83
N ASN A 41 -9.17 -5.54 -5.16
CA ASN A 41 -8.82 -6.74 -5.89
C ASN A 41 -8.41 -6.38 -7.32
N LEU A 42 -7.14 -6.10 -7.53
CA LEU A 42 -6.60 -5.70 -8.82
C LEU A 42 -5.52 -6.68 -9.29
N PRO A 43 -5.47 -7.00 -10.57
CA PRO A 43 -4.32 -7.71 -11.12
C PRO A 43 -3.10 -6.80 -11.09
N VAL A 44 -1.94 -7.37 -10.79
CA VAL A 44 -0.66 -6.67 -10.86
C VAL A 44 0.26 -7.40 -11.84
N PRO A 45 1.00 -6.66 -12.67
CA PRO A 45 1.90 -7.29 -13.61
C PRO A 45 3.08 -7.95 -12.89
N LEU A 46 3.54 -9.08 -13.41
CA LEU A 46 4.78 -9.71 -12.99
C LEU A 46 5.90 -9.33 -13.95
N ARG A 47 7.12 -9.24 -13.44
CA ARG A 47 8.32 -8.92 -14.23
C ARG A 47 8.19 -7.64 -15.04
N ARG A 48 7.57 -6.63 -14.42
CA ARG A 48 7.41 -5.30 -14.98
C ARG A 48 7.43 -4.30 -13.84
N TRP A 49 8.09 -3.19 -14.02
CA TRP A 49 8.02 -2.11 -13.04
C TRP A 49 6.61 -1.52 -13.01
N LEU A 50 6.16 -1.23 -11.81
CA LEU A 50 4.89 -0.56 -11.59
C LEU A 50 5.06 0.50 -10.50
N ARG A 51 4.28 1.56 -10.59
CA ARG A 51 4.19 2.56 -9.54
C ARG A 51 2.99 2.28 -8.67
N LEU A 52 3.22 2.21 -7.37
CA LEU A 52 2.18 2.06 -6.37
C LEU A 52 2.15 3.35 -5.54
N GLU A 53 1.00 3.99 -5.48
CA GLU A 53 0.81 5.19 -4.68
C GLU A 53 -0.29 4.95 -3.67
N ILE A 54 -0.07 5.38 -2.44
CA ILE A 54 -1.05 5.32 -1.35
C ILE A 54 -1.25 6.74 -0.86
N VAL A 55 -2.51 7.18 -0.84
CA VAL A 55 -2.87 8.52 -0.41
C VAL A 55 -3.91 8.42 0.70
N ALA A 56 -3.66 9.08 1.82
CA ALA A 56 -4.57 9.11 2.95
C ALA A 56 -4.55 10.48 3.61
N GLU A 57 -5.71 10.96 4.04
CA GLU A 57 -5.79 12.09 4.95
C GLU A 57 -5.62 11.57 6.37
N LEU A 58 -4.79 12.23 7.15
CA LEU A 58 -4.48 11.82 8.52
C LEU A 58 -4.83 12.94 9.50
N GLY A 59 -5.07 12.54 10.74
CA GLY A 59 -5.35 13.46 11.82
C GLY A 59 -6.80 13.44 12.29
N ALA A 60 -7.09 14.28 13.27
CA ALA A 60 -8.42 14.37 13.85
C ALA A 60 -9.43 14.88 12.81
N GLY A 61 -10.59 14.23 12.72
CA GLY A 61 -11.64 14.62 11.79
C GLY A 61 -11.43 14.14 10.34
N ALA A 62 -10.30 13.52 10.04
CA ALA A 62 -10.07 12.95 8.72
C ALA A 62 -10.95 11.71 8.49
N PRO A 63 -11.37 11.42 7.25
CA PRO A 63 -12.03 10.16 6.94
C PRO A 63 -11.08 9.00 7.23
N LYS A 64 -11.61 7.87 7.65
CA LYS A 64 -10.81 6.69 7.97
C LYS A 64 -10.67 5.80 6.73
N THR A 65 -10.35 6.40 5.61
CA THR A 65 -10.19 5.73 4.31
C THR A 65 -8.96 6.21 3.58
N TRP A 66 -8.55 5.44 2.58
CA TRP A 66 -7.40 5.73 1.76
C TRP A 66 -7.63 5.34 0.31
N THR A 67 -6.75 5.80 -0.54
CA THR A 67 -6.79 5.57 -1.98
C THR A 67 -5.51 4.88 -2.39
N VAL A 68 -5.63 3.89 -3.28
CA VAL A 68 -4.48 3.29 -3.96
C VAL A 68 -4.53 3.62 -5.45
N ARG A 69 -3.37 3.92 -6.03
CA ARG A 69 -3.18 4.08 -7.46
C ARG A 69 -2.10 3.13 -7.92
N LEU A 70 -2.40 2.39 -8.96
CA LEU A 70 -1.49 1.41 -9.55
C LEU A 70 -1.24 1.75 -11.00
N THR A 71 0.01 2.02 -11.34
CA THR A 71 0.40 2.41 -12.71
C THR A 71 1.50 1.47 -13.19
N PRO A 72 1.17 0.42 -13.96
CA PRO A 72 2.20 -0.36 -14.63
C PRO A 72 2.94 0.51 -15.64
N LYS A 73 4.24 0.30 -15.77
CA LYS A 73 5.05 1.08 -16.70
C LYS A 73 4.46 1.02 -18.12
N GLY A 74 4.18 2.19 -18.69
CA GLY A 74 3.62 2.30 -20.03
C GLY A 74 2.11 2.08 -20.12
N GLU A 75 1.41 1.91 -19.01
CA GLU A 75 -0.03 1.70 -18.99
C GLU A 75 -0.75 2.78 -18.17
N ALA A 76 -2.07 2.81 -18.31
CA ALA A 76 -2.90 3.76 -17.58
C ALA A 76 -2.97 3.42 -16.09
N THR A 77 -3.17 4.44 -15.27
CA THR A 77 -3.36 4.28 -13.83
C THR A 77 -4.73 3.70 -13.53
N GLN A 78 -4.75 2.71 -12.64
CA GLN A 78 -5.98 2.23 -12.00
C GLN A 78 -6.04 2.81 -10.59
N GLU A 79 -7.21 3.27 -10.18
CA GLU A 79 -7.40 3.91 -8.88
C GLU A 79 -8.58 3.27 -8.15
N VAL A 80 -8.39 2.99 -6.86
CA VAL A 80 -9.46 2.53 -5.97
C VAL A 80 -9.49 3.45 -4.75
N LYS A 81 -10.64 4.08 -4.53
CA LYS A 81 -10.87 5.03 -3.44
C LYS A 81 -11.74 4.41 -2.34
N GLY A 82 -11.72 5.03 -1.17
CA GLY A 82 -12.62 4.67 -0.09
C GLY A 82 -12.28 3.36 0.60
N LEU A 83 -11.03 2.93 0.52
CA LEU A 83 -10.58 1.73 1.20
C LEU A 83 -10.47 2.01 2.70
N PRO A 84 -11.04 1.16 3.58
CA PRO A 84 -11.00 1.42 5.01
C PRO A 84 -9.60 1.20 5.61
N PHE A 85 -9.26 1.98 6.62
CA PHE A 85 -8.14 1.65 7.49
C PHE A 85 -8.45 0.35 8.23
N ARG A 86 -7.43 -0.46 8.49
CA ARG A 86 -7.62 -1.68 9.29
C ARG A 86 -8.11 -1.34 10.68
N SER A 87 -7.58 -0.29 11.31
CA SER A 87 -8.00 0.19 12.61
C SER A 87 -8.52 1.63 12.50
N PRO A 88 -9.68 1.97 13.10
CA PRO A 88 -10.16 3.34 13.16
C PRO A 88 -9.29 4.24 14.06
N LYS A 89 -8.37 3.66 14.81
CA LYS A 89 -7.45 4.40 15.68
C LYS A 89 -6.20 4.89 14.95
N PHE A 90 -6.01 4.50 13.69
CA PHE A 90 -4.89 4.99 12.89
C PHE A 90 -5.12 6.46 12.55
N ASP A 91 -4.27 7.34 13.04
CA ASP A 91 -4.40 8.79 12.88
C ASP A 91 -3.09 9.49 12.50
N HIS A 92 -1.99 8.77 12.51
CA HIS A 92 -0.69 9.30 12.10
C HIS A 92 0.20 8.17 11.59
N LEU A 93 1.15 8.51 10.74
CA LEU A 93 2.12 7.55 10.21
C LEU A 93 3.39 7.59 11.07
N GLY A 94 3.64 6.51 11.80
CA GLY A 94 4.86 6.34 12.57
C GLY A 94 5.82 5.32 11.99
N TRP A 95 5.31 4.39 11.17
CA TRP A 95 6.08 3.33 10.57
C TRP A 95 5.38 2.79 9.33
N LEU A 96 6.13 2.45 8.31
CA LEU A 96 5.64 1.68 7.19
C LEU A 96 6.67 0.62 6.80
N GLY A 97 6.22 -0.46 6.18
CA GLY A 97 7.14 -1.50 5.79
C GLY A 97 6.53 -2.54 4.87
N PHE A 98 7.39 -3.45 4.46
CA PHE A 98 7.07 -4.58 3.60
C PHE A 98 7.42 -5.85 4.36
N ILE A 99 6.44 -6.74 4.52
CA ILE A 99 6.59 -7.98 5.28
C ILE A 99 6.42 -9.14 4.33
N SER A 100 7.51 -9.83 4.03
CA SER A 100 7.46 -10.99 3.14
C SER A 100 6.85 -12.20 3.86
N ASN A 101 5.90 -12.85 3.22
CA ASN A 101 5.25 -14.06 3.70
C ASN A 101 5.40 -15.24 2.74
N ALA A 102 6.30 -15.12 1.75
CA ALA A 102 6.50 -16.18 0.77
C ALA A 102 7.06 -17.44 1.45
N ASN A 103 6.54 -18.60 1.04
CA ASN A 103 6.97 -19.91 1.51
C ASN A 103 7.99 -20.56 0.58
N GLU A 104 8.31 -19.91 -0.52
CA GLU A 104 9.25 -20.38 -1.53
C GLU A 104 10.25 -19.28 -1.84
N ALA A 105 11.38 -19.66 -2.42
CA ALA A 105 12.36 -18.69 -2.89
C ALA A 105 11.75 -17.82 -3.99
N THR A 106 11.67 -16.54 -3.74
CA THR A 106 11.17 -15.55 -4.69
C THR A 106 11.75 -14.19 -4.30
N GLU A 107 11.53 -13.21 -5.16
CA GLU A 107 12.03 -11.86 -4.92
C GLU A 107 11.00 -10.84 -5.36
N PHE A 108 11.04 -9.70 -4.73
CA PHE A 108 10.46 -8.46 -5.23
C PHE A 108 11.43 -7.32 -4.97
N TYR A 109 11.34 -6.29 -5.78
CA TYR A 109 12.26 -5.17 -5.70
C TYR A 109 11.46 -3.90 -5.45
N VAL A 110 11.99 -3.04 -4.59
CA VAL A 110 11.40 -1.74 -4.26
C VAL A 110 12.43 -0.68 -4.61
N ASP A 111 12.02 0.35 -5.33
CA ASP A 111 12.87 1.46 -5.72
C ASP A 111 12.10 2.76 -5.66
N GLU A 112 12.81 3.87 -5.53
CA GLU A 112 12.22 5.21 -5.51
C GLU A 112 11.10 5.35 -4.47
N ILE A 113 11.40 5.00 -3.22
CA ILE A 113 10.46 5.22 -2.11
C ILE A 113 10.42 6.72 -1.83
N ASP A 114 9.22 7.29 -1.94
CA ASP A 114 8.97 8.71 -1.72
C ASP A 114 7.81 8.87 -0.74
N ILE A 115 8.07 9.50 0.38
CA ILE A 115 7.09 9.73 1.44
C ILE A 115 7.01 11.23 1.66
N ARG A 116 5.82 11.81 1.49
CA ARG A 116 5.64 13.24 1.68
C ARG A 116 4.23 13.57 2.13
N SER A 117 4.12 14.70 2.84
CA SER A 117 2.84 15.31 3.11
C SER A 117 2.44 16.19 1.93
N ALA A 118 1.16 16.15 1.57
CA ALA A 118 0.62 17.12 0.65
C ALA A 118 0.63 18.49 1.32
N ALA A 119 0.97 19.54 0.54
CA ALA A 119 0.92 20.89 1.06
C ALA A 119 -0.51 21.26 1.44
N THR A 120 -0.68 21.81 2.64
CA THR A 120 -1.95 22.35 3.08
C THR A 120 -2.20 23.67 2.39
N LYS A 121 -3.37 23.80 1.75
CA LYS A 121 -3.79 25.08 1.19
C LYS A 121 -4.31 25.99 2.28
N ARG A 122 -3.97 27.22 2.19
CA ARG A 122 -4.36 28.25 3.12
C ARG A 122 -5.24 29.28 2.46
#